data_2674597e0301155d22339edfe9372ff1
#
_entry.id   2674597e0301155d22339edfe9372ff1
#
_cell.length_a   1.000
_cell.length_b   1.000
_cell.length_c   1.000
_cell.angle_alpha   90.00
_cell.angle_beta   90.00
_cell.angle_gamma   90.00
#
_symmetry.space_group_name_H-M   'P 1'
#
loop_
_entity.id
_entity.type
_entity.pdbx_description
1 polymer ?
#
loop_
_entity_poly.entity_id
_entity_poly.type
_entity_poly.pdbx_seq_one_letter_code
_entity_poly.pdbx_strand_id
1 'polypeptide(L)'
;MHNTLRIATFNIHKGVTHFNARFALHHQRDLLRRLQADVVFLQEVRDEHAEHSKRFAAWPETGQMEYLSNALWPDYAYGKNSTYPAGHHGNALLSKFPIIKTTNFDISAHASEQRGMLHSEINVPGWDIPLHAICVHLGLFAKWRREQLLSVTNLIAQHVPAEAPLIIAGDFNDWGMRTGRIFAENLGMHEAFEQHAGKPARSFPSWLPILRLDRIYVRGFHVKHVEVHSGAKFVKISDHAMLTAILTRVPNSP
;
A
#
# COMPACT_ATOMS: atom_id res chain seq x y z
N MET A 1 9.33 19.87 13.69
CA MET A 1 8.94 18.45 13.92
C MET A 1 7.88 18.09 12.89
N HIS A 2 8.03 16.98 12.18
CA HIS A 2 7.02 16.46 11.24
C HIS A 2 5.90 15.78 12.05
N ASN A 3 4.93 16.56 12.53
CA ASN A 3 3.80 15.98 13.29
C ASN A 3 2.66 15.47 12.39
N THR A 4 2.70 15.79 11.11
CA THR A 4 1.66 15.41 10.14
C THR A 4 2.30 14.65 8.99
N LEU A 5 1.68 13.54 8.60
CA LEU A 5 2.06 12.74 7.44
C LEU A 5 0.90 12.70 6.45
N ARG A 6 1.22 12.85 5.18
CA ARG A 6 0.33 12.52 4.07
C ARG A 6 0.73 11.16 3.52
N ILE A 7 -0.19 10.21 3.52
CA ILE A 7 0.04 8.88 2.99
C ILE A 7 -0.90 8.58 1.83
N ALA A 8 -0.48 7.68 0.96
CA ALA A 8 -1.29 7.16 -0.14
C ALA A 8 -1.16 5.64 -0.24
N THR A 9 -2.25 4.94 -0.57
CA THR A 9 -2.20 3.53 -1.01
C THR A 9 -2.83 3.39 -2.38
N PHE A 10 -2.18 2.58 -3.24
CA PHE A 10 -2.60 2.46 -4.62
C PHE A 10 -2.19 1.11 -5.23
N ASN A 11 -3.16 0.29 -5.60
CA ASN A 11 -2.93 -0.85 -6.48
C ASN A 11 -2.78 -0.31 -7.92
N ILE A 12 -1.55 -0.42 -8.47
CA ILE A 12 -1.20 0.16 -9.78
C ILE A 12 -1.50 -0.77 -10.96
N HIS A 13 -2.14 -1.91 -10.71
CA HIS A 13 -2.51 -2.88 -11.74
C HIS A 13 -1.35 -3.14 -12.72
N LYS A 14 -0.16 -3.43 -12.18
CA LYS A 14 1.05 -3.77 -12.95
C LYS A 14 1.55 -2.67 -13.89
N GLY A 15 1.15 -1.41 -13.65
CA GLY A 15 1.53 -0.27 -14.51
C GLY A 15 0.77 -0.19 -15.84
N VAL A 16 -0.37 -0.91 -15.96
CA VAL A 16 -1.19 -0.95 -17.16
C VAL A 16 -2.66 -0.67 -16.84
N THR A 17 -3.44 -0.29 -17.85
CA THR A 17 -4.88 -0.09 -17.69
C THR A 17 -5.62 -1.43 -17.62
N HIS A 18 -6.88 -1.40 -17.22
CA HIS A 18 -7.78 -2.55 -17.22
C HIS A 18 -7.68 -3.33 -18.55
N PHE A 19 -7.68 -4.67 -18.49
CA PHE A 19 -7.40 -5.60 -19.60
C PHE A 19 -5.99 -5.51 -20.21
N ASN A 20 -5.00 -4.93 -19.52
CA ASN A 20 -3.63 -4.73 -20.05
C ASN A 20 -3.59 -4.00 -21.40
N ALA A 21 -4.57 -3.10 -21.64
CA ALA A 21 -4.76 -2.51 -22.97
C ALA A 21 -3.74 -1.42 -23.29
N ARG A 22 -3.32 -0.63 -22.28
CA ARG A 22 -2.41 0.51 -22.47
C ARG A 22 -1.45 0.62 -21.29
N PHE A 23 -0.26 1.14 -21.56
CA PHE A 23 0.70 1.51 -20.55
C PHE A 23 0.24 2.76 -19.77
N ALA A 24 0.21 2.68 -18.43
CA ALA A 24 -0.36 3.70 -17.56
C ALA A 24 0.63 4.30 -16.55
N LEU A 25 1.84 3.75 -16.43
CA LEU A 25 2.78 4.07 -15.37
C LEU A 25 3.13 5.56 -15.28
N HIS A 26 3.25 6.27 -16.41
CA HIS A 26 3.51 7.71 -16.43
C HIS A 26 2.34 8.52 -15.85
N HIS A 27 1.08 8.12 -16.12
CA HIS A 27 -0.08 8.76 -15.51
C HIS A 27 -0.16 8.48 -14.00
N GLN A 28 0.21 7.27 -13.58
CA GLN A 28 0.31 6.89 -12.17
C GLN A 28 1.37 7.72 -11.45
N ARG A 29 2.56 7.86 -12.02
CA ARG A 29 3.63 8.71 -11.50
C ARG A 29 3.18 10.17 -11.37
N ASP A 30 2.57 10.73 -12.41
CA ASP A 30 2.12 12.13 -12.39
C ASP A 30 1.01 12.38 -11.36
N LEU A 31 0.14 11.39 -11.13
CA LEU A 31 -0.85 11.42 -10.07
C LEU A 31 -0.19 11.42 -8.69
N LEU A 32 0.72 10.48 -8.42
CA LEU A 32 1.46 10.41 -7.17
C LEU A 32 2.24 11.69 -6.87
N ARG A 33 2.90 12.27 -7.89
CA ARG A 33 3.61 13.56 -7.77
C ARG A 33 2.72 14.72 -7.35
N ARG A 34 1.52 14.81 -7.92
CA ARG A 34 0.56 15.89 -7.57
C ARG A 34 0.10 15.80 -6.13
N LEU A 35 0.00 14.60 -5.58
CA LEU A 35 -0.48 14.38 -4.22
C LEU A 35 0.58 14.66 -3.16
N GLN A 36 1.87 14.66 -3.54
CA GLN A 36 2.96 14.99 -2.61
C GLN A 36 2.94 14.14 -1.31
N ALA A 37 2.48 12.87 -1.40
CA ALA A 37 2.44 11.99 -0.24
C ALA A 37 3.85 11.78 0.34
N ASP A 38 3.95 11.67 1.66
CA ASP A 38 5.23 11.45 2.35
C ASP A 38 5.63 9.98 2.30
N VAL A 39 4.63 9.08 2.41
CA VAL A 39 4.79 7.63 2.26
C VAL A 39 3.72 7.09 1.32
N VAL A 40 4.11 6.26 0.35
CA VAL A 40 3.22 5.64 -0.63
C VAL A 40 3.33 4.12 -0.55
N PHE A 41 2.18 3.46 -0.45
CA PHE A 41 2.04 2.01 -0.42
C PHE A 41 1.51 1.54 -1.77
N LEU A 42 2.30 0.76 -2.51
CA LEU A 42 1.95 0.31 -3.86
C LEU A 42 1.76 -1.20 -3.90
N GLN A 43 0.76 -1.65 -4.62
CA GLN A 43 0.50 -3.06 -4.85
C GLN A 43 0.55 -3.35 -6.36
N GLU A 44 0.81 -4.61 -6.70
CA GLU A 44 1.00 -5.09 -8.07
C GLU A 44 2.12 -4.37 -8.85
N VAL A 45 3.17 -3.95 -8.16
CA VAL A 45 4.33 -3.36 -8.83
C VAL A 45 5.10 -4.45 -9.58
N ARG A 46 5.40 -4.23 -10.84
CA ARG A 46 6.29 -5.07 -11.66
C ARG A 46 7.64 -4.39 -11.82
N ASP A 47 8.67 -4.97 -11.26
CA ASP A 47 10.00 -4.40 -11.41
C ASP A 47 10.65 -4.83 -12.73
N GLU A 48 10.51 -6.12 -13.10
CA GLU A 48 10.98 -6.67 -14.37
C GLU A 48 9.87 -7.40 -15.12
N HIS A 49 9.77 -7.17 -16.44
CA HIS A 49 8.87 -7.93 -17.30
C HIS A 49 9.34 -7.96 -18.77
N ALA A 50 9.92 -9.08 -19.16
CA ALA A 50 10.55 -9.26 -20.48
C ALA A 50 9.61 -9.07 -21.70
N GLU A 51 8.31 -9.34 -21.55
CA GLU A 51 7.35 -9.18 -22.65
C GLU A 51 6.78 -7.76 -22.73
N HIS A 52 6.56 -7.10 -21.58
CA HIS A 52 6.02 -5.75 -21.56
C HIS A 52 7.02 -4.72 -22.07
N SER A 53 8.30 -4.89 -21.82
CA SER A 53 9.37 -4.06 -22.40
C SER A 53 9.41 -4.14 -23.95
N LYS A 54 9.01 -5.29 -24.53
CA LYS A 54 8.88 -5.46 -25.98
C LYS A 54 7.56 -4.89 -26.53
N ARG A 55 6.48 -4.95 -25.74
CA ARG A 55 5.14 -4.55 -26.16
C ARG A 55 4.88 -3.04 -26.06
N PHE A 56 5.47 -2.39 -25.07
CA PHE A 56 5.25 -0.97 -24.80
C PHE A 56 6.56 -0.20 -24.97
N ALA A 57 6.68 0.59 -26.04
CA ALA A 57 7.85 1.41 -26.31
C ALA A 57 8.18 2.42 -25.17
N ALA A 58 7.19 2.79 -24.37
CA ALA A 58 7.35 3.67 -23.21
C ALA A 58 7.63 2.92 -21.89
N TRP A 59 7.87 1.60 -21.95
CA TRP A 59 8.28 0.85 -20.76
C TRP A 59 9.63 1.38 -20.26
N PRO A 60 9.78 1.71 -18.96
CA PRO A 60 11.04 2.25 -18.47
C PRO A 60 12.16 1.22 -18.61
N GLU A 61 13.33 1.67 -19.01
CA GLU A 61 14.55 0.86 -19.02
C GLU A 61 14.96 0.47 -17.59
N THR A 62 14.67 1.34 -16.63
CA THR A 62 14.78 1.07 -15.21
C THR A 62 13.51 0.36 -14.72
N GLY A 63 13.59 -0.36 -13.59
CA GLY A 63 12.42 -0.99 -12.97
C GLY A 63 11.30 0.03 -12.67
N GLN A 64 10.05 -0.46 -12.54
CA GLN A 64 8.91 0.42 -12.21
C GLN A 64 9.13 1.20 -10.92
N MET A 65 9.83 0.62 -9.95
CA MET A 65 10.12 1.26 -8.68
C MET A 65 10.99 2.50 -8.84
N GLU A 66 12.11 2.37 -9.54
CA GLU A 66 13.00 3.50 -9.80
C GLU A 66 12.30 4.59 -10.60
N TYR A 67 11.50 4.21 -11.60
CA TYR A 67 10.72 5.15 -12.40
C TYR A 67 9.68 5.93 -11.58
N LEU A 68 8.99 5.25 -10.63
CA LEU A 68 7.98 5.88 -9.77
C LEU A 68 8.61 6.73 -8.67
N SER A 69 9.73 6.28 -8.08
CA SER A 69 10.42 6.97 -6.97
C SER A 69 11.13 8.23 -7.44
N ASN A 70 11.55 8.30 -8.70
CA ASN A 70 12.38 9.35 -9.25
C ASN A 70 11.87 10.75 -8.92
N ALA A 71 12.72 11.56 -8.28
CA ALA A 71 12.60 12.98 -7.95
C ALA A 71 11.77 13.36 -6.69
N LEU A 72 10.93 12.51 -6.10
CA LEU A 72 10.15 12.87 -4.90
C LEU A 72 10.38 11.96 -3.70
N TRP A 73 10.71 10.71 -3.95
CA TRP A 73 10.93 9.71 -2.91
C TRP A 73 12.36 9.16 -3.04
N PRO A 74 13.31 9.73 -2.28
CA PRO A 74 14.71 9.29 -2.34
C PRO A 74 14.88 7.84 -1.87
N ASP A 75 13.99 7.37 -1.00
CA ASP A 75 14.02 6.02 -0.48
C ASP A 75 12.82 5.21 -0.95
N TYR A 76 13.07 3.95 -1.28
CA TYR A 76 12.02 2.99 -1.60
C TYR A 76 12.39 1.58 -1.16
N ALA A 77 11.37 0.75 -0.95
CA ALA A 77 11.50 -0.67 -0.65
C ALA A 77 10.60 -1.49 -1.58
N TYR A 78 11.06 -2.67 -1.99
CA TYR A 78 10.32 -3.59 -2.83
C TYR A 78 10.31 -5.00 -2.23
N GLY A 79 9.12 -5.59 -2.11
CA GLY A 79 8.91 -6.96 -1.68
C GLY A 79 8.42 -7.81 -2.84
N LYS A 80 9.29 -8.67 -3.36
CA LYS A 80 8.97 -9.62 -4.43
C LYS A 80 8.08 -10.72 -3.86
N ASN A 81 6.85 -10.84 -4.34
CA ASN A 81 5.89 -11.79 -3.83
C ASN A 81 5.61 -12.95 -4.80
N SER A 82 5.34 -12.65 -6.06
CA SER A 82 5.03 -13.66 -7.07
C SER A 82 6.01 -13.63 -8.22
N THR A 83 6.58 -14.79 -8.53
CA THR A 83 7.55 -14.98 -9.63
C THR A 83 6.94 -15.90 -10.68
N TYR A 84 7.11 -15.55 -11.95
CA TYR A 84 6.67 -16.31 -13.12
C TYR A 84 7.70 -16.19 -14.24
N PRO A 85 7.68 -17.02 -15.31
CA PRO A 85 8.74 -17.05 -16.31
C PRO A 85 9.04 -15.69 -16.97
N ALA A 86 8.03 -14.81 -17.10
CA ALA A 86 8.20 -13.50 -17.74
C ALA A 86 8.66 -12.37 -16.78
N GLY A 87 8.74 -12.62 -15.48
CA GLY A 87 9.11 -11.61 -14.48
C GLY A 87 8.56 -11.87 -13.08
N HIS A 88 8.36 -10.81 -12.34
CA HIS A 88 7.79 -10.86 -10.99
C HIS A 88 6.94 -9.62 -10.69
N HIS A 89 6.10 -9.72 -9.66
CA HIS A 89 5.42 -8.57 -9.10
C HIS A 89 5.34 -8.67 -7.57
N GLY A 90 5.09 -7.53 -6.94
CA GLY A 90 5.05 -7.47 -5.50
C GLY A 90 4.48 -6.17 -4.95
N ASN A 91 4.75 -5.97 -3.67
CA ASN A 91 4.42 -4.75 -2.95
C ASN A 91 5.60 -3.80 -2.91
N ALA A 92 5.32 -2.50 -2.80
CA ALA A 92 6.37 -1.51 -2.68
C ALA A 92 5.99 -0.37 -1.74
N LEU A 93 7.02 0.28 -1.18
CA LEU A 93 6.93 1.49 -0.39
C LEU A 93 7.82 2.56 -1.02
N LEU A 94 7.29 3.77 -1.17
CA LEU A 94 8.08 4.96 -1.49
C LEU A 94 8.05 5.88 -0.28
N SER A 95 9.18 6.48 0.08
CA SER A 95 9.30 7.35 1.26
C SER A 95 10.12 8.60 0.96
N LYS A 96 9.64 9.74 1.44
CA LYS A 96 10.44 10.98 1.51
C LYS A 96 11.48 10.95 2.64
N PHE A 97 11.34 10.00 3.56
CA PHE A 97 12.19 9.85 4.73
C PHE A 97 13.03 8.58 4.61
N PRO A 98 14.19 8.51 5.28
CA PRO A 98 15.06 7.34 5.24
C PRO A 98 14.37 6.07 5.70
N ILE A 99 14.41 5.02 4.88
CA ILE A 99 14.02 3.66 5.23
C ILE A 99 15.24 2.99 5.86
N ILE A 100 15.20 2.75 7.18
CA ILE A 100 16.35 2.22 7.93
C ILE A 100 16.41 0.70 7.97
N LYS A 101 15.25 0.05 7.74
CA LYS A 101 15.17 -1.42 7.67
C LYS A 101 13.96 -1.85 6.86
N THR A 102 14.11 -2.93 6.10
CA THR A 102 13.03 -3.53 5.32
C THR A 102 13.07 -5.05 5.42
N THR A 103 11.91 -5.67 5.57
CA THR A 103 11.74 -7.13 5.53
C THR A 103 10.47 -7.46 4.75
N ASN A 104 10.55 -8.39 3.82
CA ASN A 104 9.38 -8.93 3.13
C ASN A 104 9.10 -10.34 3.67
N PHE A 105 7.98 -10.50 4.37
CA PHE A 105 7.55 -11.78 4.92
C PHE A 105 6.62 -12.48 3.94
N ASP A 106 6.84 -13.77 3.71
CA ASP A 106 5.89 -14.61 2.99
C ASP A 106 4.67 -14.89 3.87
N ILE A 107 3.49 -14.50 3.40
CA ILE A 107 2.21 -14.74 4.04
C ILE A 107 1.28 -15.59 3.16
N SER A 108 1.83 -16.32 2.19
CA SER A 108 1.07 -17.14 1.25
C SER A 108 0.32 -18.24 2.00
N ALA A 109 -0.99 -18.31 1.82
CA ALA A 109 -1.83 -19.37 2.34
C ALA A 109 -1.95 -20.56 1.37
N HIS A 110 -1.57 -20.35 0.10
CA HIS A 110 -1.61 -21.39 -0.93
C HIS A 110 -0.55 -21.13 -2.01
N ALA A 111 0.07 -22.18 -2.52
CA ALA A 111 1.16 -22.09 -3.49
C ALA A 111 0.77 -21.39 -4.81
N SER A 112 -0.50 -21.48 -5.22
CA SER A 112 -0.99 -20.81 -6.44
C SER A 112 -1.24 -19.30 -6.27
N GLU A 113 -1.21 -18.78 -5.03
CA GLU A 113 -1.47 -17.37 -4.74
C GLU A 113 -0.43 -16.83 -3.76
N GLN A 114 0.74 -16.50 -4.29
CA GLN A 114 1.85 -15.97 -3.50
C GLN A 114 1.56 -14.54 -3.04
N ARG A 115 1.71 -14.29 -1.73
CA ARG A 115 1.46 -13.00 -1.08
C ARG A 115 2.55 -12.68 -0.08
N GLY A 116 2.86 -11.39 0.04
CA GLY A 116 3.86 -10.91 1.00
C GLY A 116 3.36 -9.74 1.83
N MET A 117 3.95 -9.62 3.01
CA MET A 117 3.85 -8.46 3.88
C MET A 117 5.18 -7.71 3.82
N LEU A 118 5.21 -6.58 3.12
CA LEU A 118 6.39 -5.71 3.06
C LEU A 118 6.36 -4.78 4.26
N HIS A 119 7.27 -4.96 5.20
CA HIS A 119 7.44 -4.16 6.40
C HIS A 119 8.71 -3.32 6.30
N SER A 120 8.58 -2.01 6.48
CA SER A 120 9.70 -1.06 6.54
C SER A 120 9.63 -0.21 7.80
N GLU A 121 10.80 0.04 8.39
CA GLU A 121 11.00 1.01 9.46
C GLU A 121 11.53 2.31 8.84
N ILE A 122 10.81 3.42 9.07
CA ILE A 122 11.08 4.71 8.45
C ILE A 122 11.47 5.72 9.53
N ASN A 123 12.61 6.35 9.36
CA ASN A 123 13.09 7.39 10.27
C ASN A 123 12.49 8.74 9.91
N VAL A 124 11.39 9.12 10.58
CA VAL A 124 10.74 10.42 10.37
C VAL A 124 11.46 11.48 11.21
N PRO A 125 11.92 12.59 10.62
CA PRO A 125 12.68 13.61 11.35
C PRO A 125 11.95 14.17 12.57
N GLY A 126 12.58 14.09 13.73
CA GLY A 126 12.06 14.56 15.01
C GLY A 126 11.16 13.54 15.74
N TRP A 127 11.13 12.28 15.30
CA TRP A 127 10.48 11.18 16.01
C TRP A 127 11.52 10.31 16.73
N ASP A 128 11.27 9.98 18.00
CA ASP A 128 12.15 9.14 18.81
C ASP A 128 12.01 7.65 18.45
N ILE A 129 10.87 7.26 17.92
CA ILE A 129 10.55 5.87 17.51
C ILE A 129 10.25 5.88 16.02
N PRO A 130 10.87 4.99 15.22
CA PRO A 130 10.60 4.86 13.80
C PRO A 130 9.12 4.60 13.50
N LEU A 131 8.65 5.10 12.37
CA LEU A 131 7.38 4.69 11.80
C LEU A 131 7.50 3.28 11.23
N HIS A 132 6.64 2.36 11.68
CA HIS A 132 6.47 1.07 11.03
C HIS A 132 5.42 1.20 9.91
N ALA A 133 5.85 0.97 8.68
CA ALA A 133 5.02 1.03 7.48
C ALA A 133 4.92 -0.35 6.85
N ILE A 134 3.70 -0.85 6.68
CA ILE A 134 3.44 -2.20 6.18
C ILE A 134 2.53 -2.14 4.96
N CYS A 135 3.02 -2.66 3.84
CA CYS A 135 2.25 -2.80 2.60
C CYS A 135 1.81 -4.25 2.41
N VAL A 136 0.52 -4.45 2.16
CA VAL A 136 -0.07 -5.78 1.92
C VAL A 136 -0.90 -5.80 0.64
N HIS A 137 -0.96 -6.98 0.01
CA HIS A 137 -1.96 -7.34 -0.98
C HIS A 137 -2.44 -8.75 -0.66
N LEU A 138 -3.65 -8.86 -0.09
CA LEU A 138 -4.21 -10.13 0.38
C LEU A 138 -4.92 -10.89 -0.74
N GLY A 139 -5.17 -12.15 -0.49
CA GLY A 139 -5.78 -13.07 -1.46
C GLY A 139 -7.26 -12.82 -1.72
N LEU A 140 -7.72 -13.29 -2.88
CA LEU A 140 -9.12 -13.17 -3.31
C LEU A 140 -10.06 -14.12 -2.54
N PHE A 141 -9.58 -15.31 -2.16
CA PHE A 141 -10.40 -16.31 -1.49
C PHE A 141 -10.49 -16.04 0.02
N ALA A 142 -11.72 -16.02 0.56
CA ALA A 142 -11.98 -15.67 1.96
C ALA A 142 -11.24 -16.58 2.96
N LYS A 143 -11.07 -17.88 2.65
CA LYS A 143 -10.31 -18.82 3.48
C LYS A 143 -8.84 -18.41 3.56
N TRP A 144 -8.18 -18.22 2.42
CA TRP A 144 -6.76 -17.84 2.37
C TRP A 144 -6.51 -16.47 3.00
N ARG A 145 -7.40 -15.52 2.71
CA ARG A 145 -7.34 -14.18 3.30
C ARG A 145 -7.39 -14.20 4.84
N ARG A 146 -8.21 -15.10 5.43
CA ARG A 146 -8.26 -15.27 6.88
C ARG A 146 -6.93 -15.80 7.43
N GLU A 147 -6.32 -16.78 6.80
CA GLU A 147 -5.02 -17.32 7.18
C GLU A 147 -3.92 -16.26 7.06
N GLN A 148 -3.92 -15.49 5.95
CA GLN A 148 -3.02 -14.38 5.74
C GLN A 148 -3.17 -13.28 6.79
N LEU A 149 -4.39 -12.91 7.17
CA LEU A 149 -4.65 -11.93 8.22
C LEU A 149 -4.12 -12.38 9.59
N LEU A 150 -4.27 -13.65 9.94
CA LEU A 150 -3.70 -14.21 11.16
C LEU A 150 -2.17 -14.15 11.12
N SER A 151 -1.56 -14.51 9.98
CA SER A 151 -0.11 -14.42 9.77
C SER A 151 0.38 -12.97 9.92
N VAL A 152 -0.27 -12.01 9.25
CA VAL A 152 0.05 -10.57 9.37
C VAL A 152 -0.05 -10.11 10.84
N THR A 153 -1.12 -10.47 11.54
CA THR A 153 -1.33 -10.08 12.94
C THR A 153 -0.21 -10.62 13.83
N ASN A 154 0.15 -11.91 13.68
CA ASN A 154 1.22 -12.53 14.45
C ASN A 154 2.60 -11.92 14.16
N LEU A 155 2.92 -11.67 12.88
CA LEU A 155 4.18 -11.04 12.49
C LEU A 155 4.30 -9.62 13.05
N ILE A 156 3.21 -8.86 13.06
CA ILE A 156 3.19 -7.51 13.65
C ILE A 156 3.44 -7.59 15.16
N ALA A 157 2.77 -8.50 15.87
CA ALA A 157 2.97 -8.69 17.30
C ALA A 157 4.41 -9.09 17.65
N GLN A 158 5.12 -9.77 16.76
CA GLN A 158 6.50 -10.21 16.96
C GLN A 158 7.55 -9.15 16.59
N HIS A 159 7.25 -8.30 15.61
CA HIS A 159 8.25 -7.42 14.99
C HIS A 159 7.99 -5.92 15.15
N VAL A 160 6.83 -5.52 15.66
CA VAL A 160 6.47 -4.11 15.84
C VAL A 160 6.18 -3.84 17.31
N PRO A 161 6.95 -2.97 17.98
CA PRO A 161 6.69 -2.59 19.37
C PRO A 161 5.27 -2.05 19.55
N ALA A 162 4.66 -2.35 20.70
CA ALA A 162 3.25 -1.99 20.95
C ALA A 162 3.02 -0.47 20.91
N GLU A 163 4.02 0.29 21.37
CA GLU A 163 4.01 1.76 21.42
C GLU A 163 4.39 2.43 20.10
N ALA A 164 4.94 1.67 19.14
CA ALA A 164 5.41 2.24 17.90
C ALA A 164 4.26 2.72 17.00
N PRO A 165 4.43 3.86 16.32
CA PRO A 165 3.49 4.30 15.30
C PRO A 165 3.48 3.29 14.15
N LEU A 166 2.29 2.85 13.78
CA LEU A 166 2.11 1.81 12.77
C LEU A 166 1.08 2.23 11.74
N ILE A 167 1.41 2.03 10.46
CA ILE A 167 0.51 2.17 9.33
C ILE A 167 0.53 0.88 8.53
N ILE A 168 -0.63 0.29 8.30
CA ILE A 168 -0.80 -0.83 7.37
C ILE A 168 -1.72 -0.35 6.26
N ALA A 169 -1.26 -0.40 5.02
CA ALA A 169 -2.08 0.01 3.90
C ALA A 169 -1.90 -0.94 2.70
N GLY A 170 -2.93 -1.03 1.87
CA GLY A 170 -2.90 -1.87 0.69
C GLY A 170 -4.26 -2.36 0.24
N ASP A 171 -4.20 -3.36 -0.65
CA ASP A 171 -5.37 -4.09 -1.14
C ASP A 171 -5.64 -5.30 -0.24
N PHE A 172 -6.67 -5.19 0.56
CA PHE A 172 -7.07 -6.24 1.51
C PHE A 172 -8.03 -7.26 0.89
N ASN A 173 -8.59 -6.97 -0.29
CA ASN A 173 -9.63 -7.80 -0.91
C ASN A 173 -10.78 -8.17 0.07
N ASP A 174 -10.97 -7.36 1.12
CA ASP A 174 -11.89 -7.65 2.23
C ASP A 174 -13.24 -6.94 2.06
N TRP A 175 -14.01 -7.33 1.04
CA TRP A 175 -15.38 -6.88 0.88
C TRP A 175 -16.32 -7.29 2.03
N GLY A 176 -15.94 -8.30 2.83
CA GLY A 176 -16.67 -8.76 4.01
C GLY A 176 -16.43 -7.93 5.27
N MET A 177 -15.55 -6.92 5.24
CA MET A 177 -15.23 -5.98 6.32
C MET A 177 -14.83 -6.65 7.66
N ARG A 178 -14.12 -7.78 7.60
CA ARG A 178 -13.70 -8.54 8.80
C ARG A 178 -12.35 -8.10 9.37
N THR A 179 -11.49 -7.54 8.52
CA THR A 179 -10.13 -7.13 8.89
C THR A 179 -10.11 -6.08 9.98
N GLY A 180 -10.97 -5.07 9.90
CA GLY A 180 -11.02 -3.97 10.86
C GLY A 180 -11.20 -4.44 12.30
N ARG A 181 -12.10 -5.40 12.53
CA ARG A 181 -12.32 -5.98 13.84
C ARG A 181 -11.09 -6.74 14.37
N ILE A 182 -10.47 -7.56 13.51
CA ILE A 182 -9.27 -8.32 13.88
C ILE A 182 -8.12 -7.38 14.28
N PHE A 183 -7.90 -6.32 13.51
CA PHE A 183 -6.82 -5.37 13.78
C PHE A 183 -7.12 -4.47 14.99
N ALA A 184 -8.39 -4.09 15.22
CA ALA A 184 -8.78 -3.34 16.40
C ALA A 184 -8.57 -4.16 17.69
N GLU A 185 -9.04 -5.41 17.71
CA GLU A 185 -8.96 -6.28 18.88
C GLU A 185 -7.53 -6.74 19.22
N ASN A 186 -6.68 -7.00 18.21
CA ASN A 186 -5.36 -7.60 18.43
C ASN A 186 -4.20 -6.61 18.36
N LEU A 187 -4.36 -5.49 17.64
CA LEU A 187 -3.26 -4.57 17.34
C LEU A 187 -3.55 -3.11 17.78
N GLY A 188 -4.74 -2.84 18.31
CA GLY A 188 -5.15 -1.49 18.68
C GLY A 188 -5.21 -0.51 17.51
N MET A 189 -5.48 -1.01 16.29
CA MET A 189 -5.51 -0.21 15.07
C MET A 189 -6.94 0.21 14.69
N HIS A 190 -7.04 1.36 14.03
CA HIS A 190 -8.29 1.87 13.48
C HIS A 190 -8.18 2.03 11.96
N GLU A 191 -9.29 1.81 11.24
CA GLU A 191 -9.36 2.10 9.81
C GLU A 191 -9.60 3.59 9.59
N ALA A 192 -8.76 4.23 8.75
CA ALA A 192 -8.71 5.68 8.63
C ALA A 192 -10.01 6.31 8.10
N PHE A 193 -10.63 5.69 7.08
CA PHE A 193 -11.90 6.20 6.55
C PHE A 193 -13.07 5.94 7.48
N GLU A 194 -13.07 4.81 8.18
CA GLU A 194 -14.09 4.50 9.17
C GLU A 194 -14.04 5.49 10.35
N GLN A 195 -12.82 5.79 10.85
CA GLN A 195 -12.62 6.77 11.91
C GLN A 195 -13.05 8.19 11.49
N HIS A 196 -12.76 8.59 10.24
CA HIS A 196 -13.02 9.96 9.77
C HIS A 196 -14.43 10.16 9.19
N ALA A 197 -14.96 9.15 8.49
CA ALA A 197 -16.21 9.24 7.70
C ALA A 197 -17.26 8.19 8.08
N GLY A 198 -17.03 7.42 9.17
CA GLY A 198 -17.96 6.43 9.70
C GLY A 198 -18.07 5.12 8.92
N LYS A 199 -17.32 4.97 7.82
CA LYS A 199 -17.31 3.75 7.00
C LYS A 199 -16.05 3.68 6.15
N PRO A 200 -15.51 2.47 5.86
CA PRO A 200 -14.39 2.28 4.97
C PRO A 200 -14.67 2.78 3.54
N ALA A 201 -13.61 3.19 2.86
CA ALA A 201 -13.68 3.69 1.48
C ALA A 201 -14.19 2.63 0.51
N ARG A 202 -14.90 3.05 -0.53
CA ARG A 202 -15.12 2.27 -1.74
C ARG A 202 -14.00 2.60 -2.72
N SER A 203 -13.32 1.58 -3.26
CA SER A 203 -12.11 1.77 -4.08
C SER A 203 -12.14 1.04 -5.43
N PHE A 204 -13.06 0.11 -5.63
CA PHE A 204 -13.13 -0.69 -6.86
C PHE A 204 -14.56 -0.76 -7.43
N PRO A 205 -14.73 -0.69 -8.77
CA PRO A 205 -13.74 -0.23 -9.75
C PRO A 205 -13.53 1.29 -9.69
N SER A 206 -12.36 1.79 -10.09
CA SER A 206 -11.94 3.19 -9.91
C SER A 206 -12.88 4.23 -10.52
N TRP A 207 -13.56 3.91 -11.61
CA TRP A 207 -14.47 4.82 -12.31
C TRP A 207 -15.84 4.97 -11.63
N LEU A 208 -16.31 3.93 -10.92
CA LEU A 208 -17.53 3.91 -10.11
C LEU A 208 -17.33 2.99 -8.90
N PRO A 209 -16.70 3.46 -7.82
CA PRO A 209 -16.34 2.61 -6.70
C PRO A 209 -17.56 2.02 -5.98
N ILE A 210 -17.65 0.69 -5.97
CA ILE A 210 -18.71 -0.07 -5.32
C ILE A 210 -18.14 -0.91 -4.18
N LEU A 211 -17.02 -1.62 -4.44
CA LEU A 211 -16.38 -2.52 -3.48
C LEU A 211 -15.34 -1.77 -2.63
N ARG A 212 -15.16 -2.26 -1.41
CA ARG A 212 -14.22 -1.73 -0.41
C ARG A 212 -13.04 -2.68 -0.29
N LEU A 213 -12.08 -2.61 -1.21
CA LEU A 213 -10.95 -3.53 -1.29
C LEU A 213 -9.71 -2.96 -0.59
N ASP A 214 -9.41 -1.68 -0.85
CA ASP A 214 -8.24 -1.00 -0.33
C ASP A 214 -8.53 -0.37 1.03
N ARG A 215 -7.55 -0.39 1.94
CA ARG A 215 -7.65 0.08 3.32
C ARG A 215 -6.39 0.81 3.78
N ILE A 216 -6.57 1.65 4.79
CA ILE A 216 -5.51 2.29 5.56
C ILE A 216 -5.84 2.09 7.04
N TYR A 217 -5.05 1.27 7.74
CA TYR A 217 -5.13 1.08 9.18
C TYR A 217 -4.01 1.83 9.87
N VAL A 218 -4.31 2.47 11.00
CA VAL A 218 -3.36 3.31 11.73
C VAL A 218 -3.39 3.02 13.22
N ARG A 219 -2.23 3.13 13.88
CA ARG A 219 -2.03 3.15 15.33
C ARG A 219 -1.05 4.25 15.68
N GLY A 220 -1.34 5.05 16.72
CA GLY A 220 -0.53 6.21 17.12
C GLY A 220 -0.79 7.46 16.27
N PHE A 221 -1.97 7.56 15.62
CA PHE A 221 -2.34 8.71 14.79
C PHE A 221 -3.80 9.14 15.01
N HIS A 222 -4.02 10.46 14.87
CA HIS A 222 -5.33 11.03 14.57
C HIS A 222 -5.48 11.23 13.06
N VAL A 223 -6.60 10.81 12.50
CA VAL A 223 -6.92 11.01 11.09
C VAL A 223 -7.53 12.40 10.90
N LYS A 224 -6.83 13.28 10.20
CA LYS A 224 -7.28 14.66 9.91
C LYS A 224 -8.16 14.76 8.69
N HIS A 225 -7.82 13.97 7.66
CA HIS A 225 -8.52 14.01 6.38
C HIS A 225 -8.29 12.69 5.64
N VAL A 226 -9.28 12.29 4.86
CA VAL A 226 -9.18 11.15 3.94
C VAL A 226 -9.82 11.50 2.60
N GLU A 227 -9.30 10.95 1.50
CA GLU A 227 -9.84 11.19 0.17
C GLU A 227 -9.73 9.94 -0.71
N VAL A 228 -10.77 9.70 -1.52
CA VAL A 228 -10.80 8.67 -2.56
C VAL A 228 -10.61 9.32 -3.91
N HIS A 229 -9.52 9.00 -4.60
CA HIS A 229 -9.22 9.51 -5.94
C HIS A 229 -9.80 8.55 -6.99
N SER A 230 -10.98 8.87 -7.49
CA SER A 230 -11.79 8.02 -8.38
C SER A 230 -12.51 8.82 -9.46
N GLY A 231 -13.30 8.14 -10.29
CA GLY A 231 -14.12 8.72 -11.34
C GLY A 231 -13.57 8.49 -12.74
N ALA A 232 -14.25 9.01 -13.76
CA ALA A 232 -13.99 8.71 -15.17
C ALA A 232 -12.53 8.89 -15.64
N LYS A 233 -11.79 9.81 -15.04
CA LYS A 233 -10.37 10.05 -15.36
C LYS A 233 -9.46 8.89 -14.93
N PHE A 234 -9.87 8.13 -13.90
CA PHE A 234 -9.05 7.07 -13.31
C PHE A 234 -9.11 5.76 -14.10
N VAL A 235 -10.09 5.55 -14.97
CA VAL A 235 -10.15 4.40 -15.90
C VAL A 235 -8.84 4.19 -16.67
N LYS A 236 -8.15 5.27 -17.01
CA LYS A 236 -6.90 5.25 -17.76
C LYS A 236 -5.65 5.11 -16.88
N ILE A 237 -5.83 5.03 -15.56
CA ILE A 237 -4.75 5.03 -14.59
C ILE A 237 -4.62 3.68 -13.90
N SER A 238 -5.70 3.19 -13.30
CA SER A 238 -5.81 1.86 -12.68
C SER A 238 -7.28 1.47 -12.56
N ASP A 239 -7.57 0.20 -12.37
CA ASP A 239 -8.91 -0.31 -12.01
C ASP A 239 -9.24 -0.09 -10.53
N HIS A 240 -8.25 0.17 -9.67
CA HIS A 240 -8.43 0.61 -8.30
C HIS A 240 -8.38 2.14 -8.17
N ALA A 241 -9.22 2.69 -7.29
CA ALA A 241 -9.10 4.07 -6.83
C ALA A 241 -7.95 4.18 -5.83
N MET A 242 -7.19 5.27 -5.90
CA MET A 242 -6.17 5.54 -4.90
C MET A 242 -6.81 6.15 -3.67
N LEU A 243 -6.36 5.73 -2.48
CA LEU A 243 -6.78 6.29 -1.20
C LEU A 243 -5.64 7.13 -0.61
N THR A 244 -6.00 8.29 -0.04
CA THR A 244 -5.07 9.12 0.71
C THR A 244 -5.59 9.44 2.10
N ALA A 245 -4.67 9.64 3.06
CA ALA A 245 -4.98 10.12 4.39
C ALA A 245 -3.96 11.16 4.85
N ILE A 246 -4.42 12.14 5.61
CA ILE A 246 -3.58 13.07 6.36
C ILE A 246 -3.69 12.67 7.83
N LEU A 247 -2.55 12.30 8.41
CA LEU A 247 -2.44 11.75 9.75
C LEU A 247 -1.63 12.70 10.63
N THR A 248 -2.07 12.93 11.86
CA THR A 248 -1.29 13.64 12.87
C THR A 248 -0.83 12.65 13.93
N ARG A 249 0.47 12.64 14.22
CA ARG A 249 1.07 11.80 15.25
C ARG A 249 0.43 12.10 16.62
N VAL A 250 0.03 11.07 17.33
CA VAL A 250 -0.29 11.16 18.75
C VAL A 250 1.02 10.89 19.51
N PRO A 251 1.57 11.86 20.26
CA PRO A 251 2.72 11.60 21.11
C PRO A 251 2.36 10.47 22.10
N ASN A 252 3.33 9.60 22.38
CA ASN A 252 3.16 8.69 23.50
C ASN A 252 3.03 9.53 24.77
N SER A 253 2.01 9.27 25.57
CA SER A 253 1.95 9.87 26.91
C SER A 253 3.19 9.42 27.70
N PRO A 254 3.86 10.33 28.41
CA PRO A 254 5.02 10.00 29.21
C PRO A 254 4.70 8.97 30.30
#